data_5f48e853a8bb4242f4b2a72cd3567810
#
_entry.id   5f48e853a8bb4242f4b2a72cd3567810
#
_cell.length_a   1.000
_cell.length_b   1.000
_cell.length_c   1.000
_cell.angle_alpha   90.00
_cell.angle_beta   90.00
_cell.angle_gamma   90.00
#
_symmetry.space_group_name_H-M   'P 1'
#
loop_
_entity.id
_entity.type
_entity.pdbx_description
1 polymer ?
#
loop_
_entity_poly.entity_id
_entity_poly.type
_entity_poly.pdbx_seq_one_letter_code
_entity_poly.pdbx_strand_id
1 'polypeptide(L)'
;MGKIALVCTSAREMRGHPTGAWLEEIATPYYAIRDAGLDCAIVSIDGGEVPIDGASASGDFFTEDCKKFTADAEAQGAMKASASVKSVRADDFAGVYLAGGHGTCVDFYKNAALTAFIEAFVASGKPVAADCHGPIALLDVKRANGTPLLEGANATCFTDSEERAVGLADKVPCLLESEFKKLGAKFSAAPDWTPNAVTDGKLVTGQNPASSKACVDAFLALF
;
A
#
# COMPACT_ATOMS: atom_id res chain seq x y z
N MET A 1 -1.17 -19.80 -12.79
CA MET A 1 -1.58 -19.10 -11.56
C MET A 1 -1.36 -17.60 -11.76
N GLY A 2 -2.25 -16.75 -11.24
CA GLY A 2 -2.06 -15.31 -11.29
C GLY A 2 -0.95 -14.88 -10.31
N LYS A 3 -0.26 -13.80 -10.63
CA LYS A 3 0.79 -13.21 -9.80
C LYS A 3 0.36 -11.82 -9.34
N ILE A 4 0.56 -11.48 -8.10
CA ILE A 4 0.25 -10.16 -7.52
C ILE A 4 1.55 -9.40 -7.29
N ALA A 5 1.58 -8.13 -7.66
CA ALA A 5 2.64 -7.21 -7.27
C ALA A 5 2.31 -6.63 -5.89
N LEU A 6 3.10 -6.99 -4.87
CA LEU A 6 3.07 -6.35 -3.56
C LEU A 6 4.15 -5.26 -3.56
N VAL A 7 3.72 -4.01 -3.71
CA VAL A 7 4.62 -2.87 -3.90
C VAL A 7 4.94 -2.21 -2.57
N CYS A 8 6.22 -2.01 -2.30
CA CYS A 8 6.76 -1.44 -1.07
C CYS A 8 7.62 -0.21 -1.35
N THR A 9 7.78 0.66 -0.37
CA THR A 9 8.72 1.77 -0.42
C THR A 9 10.17 1.29 -0.42
N SER A 10 11.06 2.10 -0.98
CA SER A 10 12.52 1.97 -0.85
C SER A 10 13.11 3.02 0.11
N ALA A 11 12.28 3.95 0.61
CA ALA A 11 12.71 5.05 1.46
C ALA A 11 12.96 4.59 2.90
N ARG A 12 14.07 5.07 3.48
CA ARG A 12 14.52 4.73 4.86
C ARG A 12 14.36 5.90 5.83
N GLU A 13 14.03 7.07 5.31
CA GLU A 13 13.93 8.30 6.09
C GLU A 13 12.94 9.27 5.44
N MET A 14 12.16 9.96 6.27
CA MET A 14 11.27 11.04 5.88
C MET A 14 11.60 12.30 6.71
N ARG A 15 12.29 13.29 6.12
CA ARG A 15 12.65 14.57 6.77
C ARG A 15 13.30 14.39 8.15
N GLY A 16 14.35 13.55 8.22
CA GLY A 16 15.08 13.25 9.44
C GLY A 16 14.38 12.26 10.39
N HIS A 17 13.26 11.69 9.99
CA HIS A 17 12.56 10.64 10.73
C HIS A 17 12.85 9.29 10.09
N PRO A 18 13.50 8.34 10.78
CA PRO A 18 13.70 6.98 10.27
C PRO A 18 12.34 6.33 10.00
N THR A 19 12.21 5.68 8.86
CA THR A 19 10.95 5.05 8.45
C THR A 19 11.22 3.91 7.45
N GLY A 20 10.16 3.37 6.87
CA GLY A 20 10.18 2.30 5.90
C GLY A 20 8.76 1.87 5.53
N ALA A 21 8.63 0.65 5.06
CA ALA A 21 7.35 -0.01 4.91
C ALA A 21 6.86 -0.53 6.27
N TRP A 22 5.56 -0.55 6.48
CA TRP A 22 4.96 -1.12 7.68
C TRP A 22 4.90 -2.64 7.55
N LEU A 23 5.49 -3.36 8.49
CA LEU A 23 5.74 -4.80 8.35
C LEU A 23 4.45 -5.61 8.20
N GLU A 24 3.39 -5.33 8.96
CA GLU A 24 2.11 -6.04 8.86
C GLU A 24 1.44 -5.86 7.50
N GLU A 25 1.59 -4.68 6.90
CA GLU A 25 1.01 -4.35 5.59
C GLU A 25 1.74 -5.05 4.43
N ILE A 26 2.87 -5.71 4.73
CA ILE A 26 3.55 -6.65 3.83
C ILE A 26 3.23 -8.09 4.23
N ALA A 27 3.41 -8.44 5.51
CA ALA A 27 3.33 -9.80 5.99
C ALA A 27 1.93 -10.42 5.79
N THR A 28 0.89 -9.71 6.22
CA THR A 28 -0.49 -10.17 6.10
C THR A 28 -0.94 -10.32 4.64
N PRO A 29 -0.76 -9.35 3.74
CA PRO A 29 -1.05 -9.54 2.32
C PRO A 29 -0.20 -10.62 1.66
N TYR A 30 1.08 -10.74 1.99
CA TYR A 30 1.97 -11.75 1.42
C TYR A 30 1.42 -13.16 1.65
N TYR A 31 1.04 -13.49 2.88
CA TYR A 31 0.51 -14.81 3.17
C TYR A 31 -0.91 -14.99 2.65
N ALA A 32 -1.80 -14.02 2.81
CA ALA A 32 -3.15 -14.11 2.30
C ALA A 32 -3.22 -14.36 0.79
N ILE A 33 -2.36 -13.67 0.01
CA ILE A 33 -2.25 -13.87 -1.44
C ILE A 33 -1.78 -15.30 -1.75
N ARG A 34 -0.76 -15.80 -1.06
CA ARG A 34 -0.22 -17.16 -1.27
C ARG A 34 -1.21 -18.24 -0.83
N ASP A 35 -1.90 -18.05 0.27
CA ASP A 35 -2.94 -18.97 0.78
C ASP A 35 -4.15 -19.04 -0.17
N ALA A 36 -4.41 -17.97 -0.93
CA ALA A 36 -5.41 -17.95 -2.00
C ALA A 36 -4.93 -18.65 -3.31
N GLY A 37 -3.72 -19.23 -3.33
CA GLY A 37 -3.16 -19.93 -4.50
C GLY A 37 -2.62 -18.99 -5.58
N LEU A 38 -2.31 -17.75 -5.24
CA LEU A 38 -1.68 -16.77 -6.13
C LEU A 38 -0.19 -16.62 -5.78
N ASP A 39 0.63 -16.30 -6.77
CA ASP A 39 2.02 -15.90 -6.51
C ASP A 39 2.05 -14.48 -5.99
N CYS A 40 2.92 -14.20 -5.00
CA CYS A 40 3.16 -12.86 -4.48
C CYS A 40 4.61 -12.44 -4.79
N ALA A 41 4.78 -11.38 -5.57
CA ALA A 41 6.10 -10.80 -5.84
C ALA A 41 6.26 -9.48 -5.10
N ILE A 42 7.28 -9.37 -4.29
CA ILE A 42 7.67 -8.11 -3.66
C ILE A 42 8.37 -7.24 -4.71
N VAL A 43 7.82 -6.06 -4.92
CA VAL A 43 8.33 -5.02 -5.81
C VAL A 43 8.60 -3.79 -4.95
N SER A 44 9.65 -3.03 -5.22
CA SER A 44 9.87 -1.75 -4.55
C SER A 44 10.20 -0.66 -5.56
N ILE A 45 10.22 0.59 -5.13
CA ILE A 45 10.44 1.72 -6.03
C ILE A 45 11.77 1.59 -6.77
N ASP A 46 12.85 1.33 -6.03
CA ASP A 46 14.20 1.26 -6.61
C ASP A 46 14.73 -0.16 -6.80
N GLY A 47 14.05 -1.17 -6.26
CA GLY A 47 14.53 -2.55 -6.17
C GLY A 47 15.50 -2.76 -5.02
N GLY A 48 15.90 -4.02 -4.82
CA GLY A 48 16.80 -4.40 -3.74
C GLY A 48 16.10 -4.54 -2.39
N GLU A 49 16.77 -4.16 -1.31
CA GLU A 49 16.26 -4.37 0.04
C GLU A 49 15.15 -3.36 0.40
N VAL A 50 13.98 -3.89 0.77
CA VAL A 50 12.85 -3.09 1.30
C VAL A 50 13.13 -2.74 2.76
N PRO A 51 13.19 -1.45 3.12
CA PRO A 51 13.36 -1.03 4.51
C PRO A 51 12.06 -1.20 5.29
N ILE A 52 12.18 -1.63 6.54
CA ILE A 52 11.05 -1.75 7.47
C ILE A 52 11.09 -0.61 8.49
N ASP A 53 9.94 -0.01 8.74
CA ASP A 53 9.78 0.94 9.84
C ASP A 53 9.95 0.20 11.17
N GLY A 54 10.90 0.64 12.00
CA GLY A 54 11.23 -0.03 13.25
C GLY A 54 10.08 -0.10 14.26
N ALA A 55 9.14 0.85 14.20
CA ALA A 55 7.97 0.83 15.06
C ALA A 55 7.04 -0.36 14.74
N SER A 56 6.95 -0.78 13.47
CA SER A 56 6.13 -1.92 13.05
C SER A 56 6.71 -3.29 13.41
N ALA A 57 7.99 -3.34 13.80
CA ALA A 57 8.69 -4.57 14.15
C ALA A 57 8.79 -4.79 15.69
N SER A 58 7.95 -4.12 16.49
CA SER A 58 7.97 -4.22 17.94
C SER A 58 6.60 -3.97 18.58
N GLY A 59 6.47 -4.37 19.86
CA GLY A 59 5.25 -4.15 20.65
C GLY A 59 4.01 -4.78 20.05
N ASP A 60 2.88 -4.10 20.19
CA ASP A 60 1.56 -4.59 19.77
C ASP A 60 1.41 -4.63 18.22
N PHE A 61 2.27 -3.92 17.50
CA PHE A 61 2.29 -3.94 16.03
C PHE A 61 3.03 -5.14 15.45
N PHE A 62 3.79 -5.88 16.25
CA PHE A 62 4.50 -7.08 15.83
C PHE A 62 3.60 -8.31 15.94
N THR A 63 2.67 -8.43 15.01
CA THR A 63 1.64 -9.46 14.94
C THR A 63 2.19 -10.86 14.66
N GLU A 64 1.34 -11.89 14.69
CA GLU A 64 1.76 -13.27 14.37
C GLU A 64 2.21 -13.40 12.90
N ASP A 65 1.57 -12.69 11.97
CA ASP A 65 2.02 -12.66 10.57
C ASP A 65 3.39 -11.99 10.45
N CYS A 66 3.64 -10.92 11.20
CA CYS A 66 4.96 -10.28 11.26
C CYS A 66 6.04 -11.23 11.79
N LYS A 67 5.75 -11.97 12.86
CA LYS A 67 6.68 -12.96 13.44
C LYS A 67 6.97 -14.08 12.44
N LYS A 68 5.94 -14.63 11.82
CA LYS A 68 6.05 -15.65 10.77
C LYS A 68 6.90 -15.15 9.61
N PHE A 69 6.59 -13.94 9.12
CA PHE A 69 7.29 -13.33 7.98
C PHE A 69 8.78 -13.08 8.26
N THR A 70 9.09 -12.63 9.48
CA THR A 70 10.48 -12.38 9.89
C THR A 70 11.31 -13.65 10.00
N ALA A 71 10.68 -14.79 10.34
CA ALA A 71 11.31 -16.09 10.44
C ALA A 71 11.34 -16.87 9.10
N ASP A 72 10.60 -16.44 8.09
CA ASP A 72 10.48 -17.09 6.79
C ASP A 72 11.65 -16.68 5.88
N ALA A 73 12.56 -17.62 5.60
CA ALA A 73 13.74 -17.37 4.76
C ALA A 73 13.39 -16.97 3.31
N GLU A 74 12.30 -17.51 2.74
CA GLU A 74 11.84 -17.17 1.39
C GLU A 74 11.32 -15.73 1.35
N ALA A 75 10.45 -15.36 2.30
CA ALA A 75 9.92 -14.01 2.44
C ALA A 75 11.04 -12.97 2.67
N GLN A 76 12.00 -13.29 3.56
CA GLN A 76 13.16 -12.43 3.81
C GLN A 76 14.07 -12.33 2.58
N GLY A 77 14.22 -13.39 1.82
CA GLY A 77 14.93 -13.38 0.53
C GLY A 77 14.27 -12.45 -0.47
N ALA A 78 12.94 -12.50 -0.58
CA ALA A 78 12.16 -11.63 -1.45
C ALA A 78 12.26 -10.15 -1.03
N MET A 79 12.25 -9.86 0.29
CA MET A 79 12.44 -8.51 0.82
C MET A 79 13.81 -7.92 0.51
N LYS A 80 14.86 -8.75 0.52
CA LYS A 80 16.24 -8.31 0.23
C LYS A 80 16.51 -8.10 -1.26
N ALA A 81 15.74 -8.74 -2.12
CA ALA A 81 15.97 -8.78 -3.57
C ALA A 81 14.70 -8.42 -4.36
N SER A 82 13.95 -7.42 -3.89
CA SER A 82 12.77 -6.95 -4.60
C SER A 82 13.10 -6.42 -5.99
N ALA A 83 12.21 -6.64 -6.96
CA ALA A 83 12.32 -6.02 -8.28
C ALA A 83 11.98 -4.53 -8.20
N SER A 84 12.62 -3.69 -9.04
CA SER A 84 12.21 -2.28 -9.15
C SER A 84 10.90 -2.16 -9.94
N VAL A 85 10.02 -1.23 -9.52
CA VAL A 85 8.81 -0.89 -10.28
C VAL A 85 9.12 -0.49 -11.73
N LYS A 86 10.31 0.02 -12.00
CA LYS A 86 10.79 0.39 -13.35
C LYS A 86 11.19 -0.81 -14.20
N SER A 87 11.42 -1.99 -13.58
CA SER A 87 11.88 -3.21 -14.27
C SER A 87 10.79 -4.25 -14.49
N VAL A 88 9.58 -4.02 -13.98
CA VAL A 88 8.44 -4.93 -14.11
C VAL A 88 7.34 -4.32 -14.97
N ARG A 89 6.48 -5.17 -15.51
CA ARG A 89 5.35 -4.74 -16.35
C ARG A 89 4.03 -5.13 -15.68
N ALA A 90 3.04 -4.25 -15.71
CA ALA A 90 1.70 -4.54 -15.17
C ALA A 90 1.04 -5.76 -15.83
N ASP A 91 1.41 -6.08 -17.07
CA ASP A 91 0.90 -7.26 -17.79
C ASP A 91 1.31 -8.58 -17.12
N ASP A 92 2.45 -8.59 -16.41
CA ASP A 92 2.96 -9.79 -15.74
C ASP A 92 2.20 -10.12 -14.44
N PHE A 93 1.26 -9.25 -14.03
CA PHE A 93 0.52 -9.37 -12.78
C PHE A 93 -1.00 -9.36 -13.01
N ALA A 94 -1.70 -10.10 -12.16
CA ALA A 94 -3.16 -10.14 -12.13
C ALA A 94 -3.77 -8.97 -11.32
N GLY A 95 -2.99 -8.36 -10.40
CA GLY A 95 -3.39 -7.24 -9.58
C GLY A 95 -2.18 -6.61 -8.87
N VAL A 96 -2.39 -5.48 -8.21
CA VAL A 96 -1.38 -4.76 -7.44
C VAL A 96 -1.91 -4.42 -6.05
N TYR A 97 -1.07 -4.65 -5.05
CA TYR A 97 -1.29 -4.25 -3.65
C TYR A 97 -0.17 -3.30 -3.23
N LEU A 98 -0.51 -2.12 -2.75
CA LEU A 98 0.42 -1.06 -2.34
C LEU A 98 0.47 -1.04 -0.81
N ALA A 99 1.51 -1.64 -0.24
CA ALA A 99 1.75 -1.62 1.20
C ALA A 99 2.13 -0.20 1.67
N GLY A 100 1.66 0.20 2.83
CA GLY A 100 1.96 1.52 3.36
C GLY A 100 3.21 1.57 4.24
N GLY A 101 3.13 2.38 5.27
CA GLY A 101 4.26 2.88 6.05
C GLY A 101 4.67 4.28 5.55
N HIS A 102 5.22 5.11 6.44
CA HIS A 102 5.54 6.51 6.12
C HIS A 102 6.62 6.67 5.04
N GLY A 103 7.40 5.63 4.74
CA GLY A 103 8.34 5.65 3.62
C GLY A 103 7.66 5.93 2.28
N THR A 104 6.41 5.50 2.10
CA THR A 104 5.62 5.78 0.88
C THR A 104 5.37 7.28 0.66
N CYS A 105 5.33 8.07 1.71
CA CYS A 105 5.23 9.52 1.64
C CYS A 105 6.44 10.17 0.94
N VAL A 106 7.56 9.44 0.88
CA VAL A 106 8.81 9.93 0.26
C VAL A 106 8.86 9.54 -1.22
N ASP A 107 8.58 8.26 -1.54
CA ASP A 107 8.89 7.71 -2.86
C ASP A 107 7.68 7.18 -3.65
N PHE A 108 6.49 7.02 -3.03
CA PHE A 108 5.24 6.83 -3.78
C PHE A 108 4.65 8.17 -4.22
N TYR A 109 4.78 9.19 -3.36
CA TYR A 109 4.24 10.52 -3.62
C TYR A 109 4.84 11.13 -4.89
N LYS A 110 3.98 11.49 -5.85
CA LYS A 110 4.37 12.09 -7.14
C LYS A 110 5.41 11.28 -7.94
N ASN A 111 5.38 9.96 -7.80
CA ASN A 111 6.26 9.07 -8.53
C ASN A 111 5.65 8.68 -9.89
N ALA A 112 6.13 9.29 -10.96
CA ALA A 112 5.59 9.06 -12.31
C ALA A 112 5.68 7.60 -12.77
N ALA A 113 6.72 6.85 -12.38
CA ALA A 113 6.87 5.45 -12.76
C ALA A 113 5.83 4.56 -12.04
N LEU A 114 5.61 4.79 -10.74
CA LEU A 114 4.59 4.09 -9.98
C LEU A 114 3.19 4.46 -10.47
N THR A 115 2.93 5.76 -10.71
CA THR A 115 1.65 6.23 -11.27
C THR A 115 1.33 5.50 -12.59
N ALA A 116 2.27 5.48 -13.55
CA ALA A 116 2.08 4.79 -14.82
C ALA A 116 1.87 3.28 -14.65
N PHE A 117 2.57 2.65 -13.68
CA PHE A 117 2.39 1.25 -13.36
C PHE A 117 0.97 0.97 -12.85
N ILE A 118 0.46 1.78 -11.92
CA ILE A 118 -0.91 1.65 -11.38
C ILE A 118 -1.96 1.94 -12.46
N GLU A 119 -1.77 2.98 -13.29
CA GLU A 119 -2.67 3.33 -14.38
C GLU A 119 -2.86 2.18 -15.37
N ALA A 120 -1.83 1.36 -15.61
CA ALA A 120 -1.92 0.19 -16.46
C ALA A 120 -2.86 -0.89 -15.87
N PHE A 121 -2.90 -1.09 -14.55
CA PHE A 121 -3.88 -1.97 -13.89
C PHE A 121 -5.30 -1.39 -14.02
N VAL A 122 -5.46 -0.11 -13.72
CA VAL A 122 -6.75 0.58 -13.84
C VAL A 122 -7.30 0.49 -15.26
N ALA A 123 -6.47 0.76 -16.28
CA ALA A 123 -6.87 0.72 -17.66
C ALA A 123 -7.24 -0.69 -18.15
N SER A 124 -6.60 -1.73 -17.60
CA SER A 124 -6.89 -3.14 -17.91
C SER A 124 -7.98 -3.76 -17.03
N GLY A 125 -8.60 -2.99 -16.12
CA GLY A 125 -9.65 -3.45 -15.22
C GLY A 125 -9.17 -4.46 -14.18
N LYS A 126 -7.86 -4.51 -13.90
CA LYS A 126 -7.27 -5.36 -12.88
C LYS A 126 -7.42 -4.73 -11.49
N PRO A 127 -7.55 -5.56 -10.42
CA PRO A 127 -7.66 -5.06 -9.05
C PRO A 127 -6.44 -4.26 -8.60
N VAL A 128 -6.71 -3.16 -7.88
CA VAL A 128 -5.74 -2.31 -7.21
C VAL A 128 -6.13 -2.21 -5.73
N ALA A 129 -5.21 -2.51 -4.82
CA ALA A 129 -5.41 -2.30 -3.40
C ALA A 129 -4.30 -1.42 -2.81
N ALA A 130 -4.63 -0.68 -1.76
CA ALA A 130 -3.67 0.13 -1.00
C ALA A 130 -4.17 0.34 0.42
N ASP A 131 -3.30 0.23 1.43
CA ASP A 131 -3.66 0.50 2.81
C ASP A 131 -2.76 1.53 3.51
N CYS A 132 -3.26 2.09 4.60
CA CYS A 132 -2.56 3.05 5.44
C CYS A 132 -2.05 4.27 4.64
N HIS A 133 -0.74 4.40 4.44
CA HIS A 133 -0.11 5.44 3.61
C HIS A 133 0.13 4.99 2.15
N GLY A 134 -0.04 3.70 1.81
CA GLY A 134 0.03 3.22 0.43
C GLY A 134 -0.87 4.00 -0.56
N PRO A 135 -2.09 4.41 -0.14
CA PRO A 135 -3.00 5.22 -0.97
C PRO A 135 -2.44 6.56 -1.45
N ILE A 136 -1.31 7.06 -0.92
CA ILE A 136 -0.65 8.27 -1.43
C ILE A 136 -0.26 8.13 -2.91
N ALA A 137 0.02 6.90 -3.37
CA ALA A 137 0.30 6.61 -4.77
C ALA A 137 -0.89 6.88 -5.70
N LEU A 138 -2.12 6.91 -5.16
CA LEU A 138 -3.34 7.07 -5.95
C LEU A 138 -3.67 8.53 -6.27
N LEU A 139 -3.00 9.49 -5.61
CA LEU A 139 -3.32 10.92 -5.74
C LEU A 139 -3.18 11.46 -7.17
N ASP A 140 -2.21 10.93 -7.93
CA ASP A 140 -1.93 11.37 -9.31
C ASP A 140 -2.44 10.37 -10.37
N VAL A 141 -3.02 9.23 -9.96
CA VAL A 141 -3.51 8.18 -10.87
C VAL A 141 -4.78 8.62 -11.59
N LYS A 142 -4.84 8.36 -12.90
CA LYS A 142 -5.98 8.68 -13.75
C LYS A 142 -6.60 7.44 -14.37
N ARG A 143 -7.89 7.52 -14.62
CA ARG A 143 -8.62 6.57 -15.47
C ARG A 143 -8.27 6.79 -16.94
N ALA A 144 -8.57 5.82 -17.79
CA ALA A 144 -8.30 5.90 -19.24
C ALA A 144 -8.93 7.15 -19.93
N ASN A 145 -10.00 7.70 -19.37
CA ASN A 145 -10.63 8.92 -19.86
C ASN A 145 -9.96 10.22 -19.35
N GLY A 146 -8.86 10.11 -18.59
CA GLY A 146 -8.10 11.22 -18.05
C GLY A 146 -8.63 11.81 -16.72
N THR A 147 -9.76 11.29 -16.19
CA THR A 147 -10.28 11.74 -14.89
C THR A 147 -9.46 11.15 -13.73
N PRO A 148 -9.27 11.86 -12.60
CA PRO A 148 -8.62 11.31 -11.43
C PRO A 148 -9.29 10.01 -10.97
N LEU A 149 -8.49 9.02 -10.55
CA LEU A 149 -9.02 7.75 -10.05
C LEU A 149 -9.92 7.96 -8.83
N LEU A 150 -9.54 8.85 -7.96
CA LEU A 150 -10.24 9.13 -6.69
C LEU A 150 -11.50 9.98 -6.87
N GLU A 151 -11.67 10.69 -7.99
CA GLU A 151 -12.86 11.51 -8.21
C GLU A 151 -14.13 10.66 -8.22
N GLY A 152 -15.01 10.91 -7.24
CA GLY A 152 -16.28 10.20 -7.04
C GLY A 152 -16.13 8.77 -6.50
N ALA A 153 -14.92 8.26 -6.29
CA ALA A 153 -14.67 6.92 -5.75
C ALA A 153 -14.95 6.86 -4.25
N ASN A 154 -15.55 5.76 -3.79
CA ASN A 154 -15.59 5.46 -2.36
C ASN A 154 -14.20 4.98 -1.92
N ALA A 155 -13.59 5.64 -0.93
CA ALA A 155 -12.23 5.30 -0.51
C ALA A 155 -11.94 5.70 0.94
N THR A 156 -10.90 5.10 1.50
CA THR A 156 -10.31 5.44 2.78
C THR A 156 -8.78 5.48 2.68
N CYS A 157 -8.12 6.03 3.68
CA CYS A 157 -6.67 6.03 3.83
C CYS A 157 -6.33 6.39 5.27
N PHE A 158 -5.06 6.44 5.63
CA PHE A 158 -4.63 6.95 6.94
C PHE A 158 -5.22 8.34 7.20
N THR A 159 -5.92 8.49 8.33
CA THR A 159 -6.71 9.70 8.61
C THR A 159 -5.84 10.85 9.09
N ASP A 160 -6.35 12.07 8.94
CA ASP A 160 -5.69 13.27 9.49
C ASP A 160 -5.59 13.22 11.02
N SER A 161 -6.52 12.55 11.71
CA SER A 161 -6.49 12.36 13.17
C SER A 161 -5.40 11.35 13.57
N GLU A 162 -5.30 10.22 12.88
CA GLU A 162 -4.24 9.24 13.08
C GLU A 162 -2.86 9.84 12.82
N GLU A 163 -2.71 10.67 11.76
CA GLU A 163 -1.44 11.34 11.45
C GLU A 163 -1.01 12.31 12.55
N ARG A 164 -1.96 13.06 13.12
CA ARG A 164 -1.68 13.93 14.27
C ARG A 164 -1.37 13.14 15.53
N ALA A 165 -2.02 11.98 15.73
CA ALA A 165 -1.79 11.12 16.89
C ALA A 165 -0.38 10.50 16.89
N VAL A 166 0.17 10.14 15.72
CA VAL A 166 1.57 9.68 15.59
C VAL A 166 2.59 10.82 15.58
N GLY A 167 2.15 12.08 15.52
CA GLY A 167 3.02 13.26 15.59
C GLY A 167 3.84 13.51 14.33
N LEU A 168 3.39 13.03 13.15
CA LEU A 168 4.12 13.16 11.89
C LEU A 168 3.44 14.10 10.88
N ALA A 169 2.34 14.76 11.26
CA ALA A 169 1.57 15.66 10.39
C ALA A 169 2.40 16.77 9.73
N ASP A 170 3.45 17.26 10.41
CA ASP A 170 4.36 18.28 9.87
C ASP A 170 5.47 17.68 9.00
N LYS A 171 5.64 16.37 9.00
CA LYS A 171 6.70 15.67 8.25
C LYS A 171 6.19 15.09 6.93
N VAL A 172 4.93 14.65 6.87
CA VAL A 172 4.33 14.14 5.63
C VAL A 172 4.21 15.26 4.58
N PRO A 173 4.25 14.93 3.28
CA PRO A 173 4.11 15.92 2.21
C PRO A 173 2.70 16.51 2.15
N CYS A 174 1.70 15.77 2.59
CA CYS A 174 0.30 16.16 2.68
C CYS A 174 -0.44 15.26 3.67
N LEU A 175 -1.56 15.73 4.19
CA LEU A 175 -2.51 14.92 4.95
C LEU A 175 -3.40 14.17 3.97
N LEU A 176 -3.35 12.83 3.99
CA LEU A 176 -3.97 11.98 2.96
C LEU A 176 -5.49 12.11 2.90
N GLU A 177 -6.16 12.06 4.05
CA GLU A 177 -7.61 12.25 4.13
C GLU A 177 -8.02 13.58 3.50
N SER A 178 -7.31 14.67 3.82
CA SER A 178 -7.56 15.98 3.26
C SER A 178 -7.38 16.01 1.75
N GLU A 179 -6.33 15.39 1.20
CA GLU A 179 -6.12 15.33 -0.25
C GLU A 179 -7.15 14.43 -0.95
N PHE A 180 -7.56 13.31 -0.36
CA PHE A 180 -8.64 12.47 -0.90
C PHE A 180 -9.94 13.25 -1.05
N LYS A 181 -10.34 13.97 -0.01
CA LYS A 181 -11.53 14.83 -0.03
C LYS A 181 -11.42 15.94 -1.08
N LYS A 182 -10.27 16.57 -1.19
CA LYS A 182 -9.98 17.60 -2.18
C LYS A 182 -10.05 17.12 -3.62
N LEU A 183 -9.65 15.86 -3.87
CA LEU A 183 -9.77 15.20 -5.17
C LEU A 183 -11.18 14.69 -5.47
N GLY A 184 -12.14 14.91 -4.56
CA GLY A 184 -13.54 14.54 -4.75
C GLY A 184 -13.85 13.08 -4.41
N ALA A 185 -13.00 12.39 -3.65
CA ALA A 185 -13.33 11.07 -3.15
C ALA A 185 -14.50 11.12 -2.17
N LYS A 186 -15.37 10.12 -2.22
CA LYS A 186 -16.37 9.84 -1.19
C LYS A 186 -15.68 9.15 -0.02
N PHE A 187 -14.92 9.95 0.72
CA PHE A 187 -14.10 9.46 1.80
C PHE A 187 -14.92 8.99 2.99
N SER A 188 -14.57 7.85 3.56
CA SER A 188 -15.13 7.35 4.81
C SER A 188 -14.03 6.84 5.74
N ALA A 189 -14.22 7.01 7.04
CA ALA A 189 -13.32 6.51 8.07
C ALA A 189 -14.11 5.85 9.20
N ALA A 190 -13.51 4.86 9.82
CA ALA A 190 -13.87 4.32 11.12
C ALA A 190 -13.12 5.09 12.23
N PRO A 191 -13.42 4.88 13.52
CA PRO A 191 -12.61 5.42 14.59
C PRO A 191 -11.12 5.06 14.43
N ASP A 192 -10.24 5.96 14.89
CA ASP A 192 -8.79 5.77 14.78
C ASP A 192 -8.36 4.37 15.27
N TRP A 193 -7.42 3.77 14.57
CA TRP A 193 -6.82 2.44 14.87
C TRP A 193 -7.78 1.25 14.77
N THR A 194 -9.02 1.45 14.30
CA THR A 194 -9.94 0.34 14.04
C THR A 194 -9.88 -0.11 12.57
N PRO A 195 -10.08 -1.40 12.27
CA PRO A 195 -10.09 -1.89 10.90
C PRO A 195 -11.17 -1.21 10.05
N ASN A 196 -10.80 -0.71 8.89
CA ASN A 196 -11.72 -0.18 7.89
C ASN A 196 -11.15 -0.41 6.49
N ALA A 197 -11.87 -1.14 5.65
CA ALA A 197 -11.54 -1.34 4.24
C ALA A 197 -12.74 -0.97 3.38
N VAL A 198 -12.49 -0.24 2.30
CA VAL A 198 -13.52 0.26 1.39
C VAL A 198 -13.23 -0.26 -0.02
N THR A 199 -14.26 -0.80 -0.66
CA THR A 199 -14.20 -1.31 -2.04
C THR A 199 -15.04 -0.42 -2.96
N ASP A 200 -14.46 -0.02 -4.08
CA ASP A 200 -15.14 0.67 -5.19
C ASP A 200 -14.76 0.01 -6.53
N GLY A 201 -15.61 -0.86 -7.04
CA GLY A 201 -15.33 -1.63 -8.24
C GLY A 201 -14.06 -2.50 -8.09
N LYS A 202 -12.99 -2.14 -8.78
CA LYS A 202 -11.70 -2.84 -8.71
C LYS A 202 -10.67 -2.12 -7.83
N LEU A 203 -11.05 -1.04 -7.14
CA LEU A 203 -10.22 -0.36 -6.15
C LEU A 203 -10.59 -0.80 -4.74
N VAL A 204 -9.60 -1.16 -3.93
CA VAL A 204 -9.74 -1.43 -2.49
C VAL A 204 -8.79 -0.54 -1.73
N THR A 205 -9.27 0.11 -0.68
CA THR A 205 -8.43 0.93 0.18
C THR A 205 -8.64 0.58 1.65
N GLY A 206 -7.55 0.53 2.42
CA GLY A 206 -7.53 0.30 3.87
C GLY A 206 -7.07 1.54 4.64
N GLN A 207 -7.64 1.79 5.82
CA GLN A 207 -7.42 3.02 6.57
C GLN A 207 -6.05 3.06 7.27
N ASN A 208 -5.64 1.97 7.89
CA ASN A 208 -4.52 1.92 8.83
C ASN A 208 -3.94 0.49 8.91
N PRO A 209 -2.87 0.23 9.66
CA PRO A 209 -2.31 -1.12 9.78
C PRO A 209 -3.30 -2.19 10.22
N ALA A 210 -4.24 -1.87 11.11
CA ALA A 210 -5.28 -2.80 11.56
C ALA A 210 -6.24 -3.21 10.42
N SER A 211 -6.23 -2.48 9.32
CA SER A 211 -7.07 -2.73 8.14
C SER A 211 -6.47 -3.73 7.16
N SER A 212 -5.18 -4.11 7.29
CA SER A 212 -4.44 -4.90 6.28
C SER A 212 -5.15 -6.22 5.95
N LYS A 213 -5.64 -6.95 6.97
CA LYS A 213 -6.38 -8.20 6.75
C LYS A 213 -7.69 -7.96 6.00
N ALA A 214 -8.49 -6.99 6.40
CA ALA A 214 -9.76 -6.67 5.74
C ALA A 214 -9.53 -6.15 4.30
N CYS A 215 -8.48 -5.37 4.10
CA CYS A 215 -8.10 -4.83 2.79
C CYS A 215 -7.68 -5.95 1.83
N VAL A 216 -6.80 -6.86 2.26
CA VAL A 216 -6.36 -7.97 1.40
C VAL A 216 -7.48 -8.98 1.13
N ASP A 217 -8.35 -9.25 2.09
CA ASP A 217 -9.51 -10.14 1.88
C ASP A 217 -10.46 -9.54 0.83
N ALA A 218 -10.78 -8.24 0.93
CA ALA A 218 -11.59 -7.54 -0.05
C ALA A 218 -10.93 -7.51 -1.45
N PHE A 219 -9.60 -7.35 -1.50
CA PHE A 219 -8.83 -7.41 -2.75
C PHE A 219 -8.89 -8.78 -3.39
N LEU A 220 -8.69 -9.86 -2.61
CA LEU A 220 -8.74 -11.23 -3.10
C LEU A 220 -10.14 -11.65 -3.58
N ALA A 221 -11.19 -11.08 -3.00
CA ALA A 221 -12.56 -11.32 -3.44
C ALA A 221 -12.87 -10.77 -4.85
N LEU A 222 -11.96 -10.00 -5.46
CA LEU A 222 -12.11 -9.44 -6.80
C LEU A 222 -11.57 -10.37 -7.91
N PHE A 223 -10.95 -11.50 -7.55
CA PHE A 223 -10.41 -12.52 -8.47
C PHE A 223 -11.37 -13.70 -8.60
#